data_256216297f92df6a2a8c4224e7c2bb25
#
_entry.id   256216297f92df6a2a8c4224e7c2bb25
#
_cell.length_a   1.000
_cell.length_b   1.000
_cell.length_c   1.000
_cell.angle_alpha   90.00
_cell.angle_beta   90.00
_cell.angle_gamma   90.00
#
_symmetry.space_group_name_H-M   'P 1'
#
loop_
_entity.id
_entity.type
_entity.pdbx_description
1 polymer ?
#
loop_
_entity_poly.entity_id
_entity_poly.type
_entity_poly.pdbx_seq_one_letter_code
_entity_poly.pdbx_strand_id
1 'polypeptide(L)'
;MGPEQARVTIGVPVYNGERFLAQCLDSLLAQTYRDYVLVISDNASTDRTQAICERYARADPRVQYLRNPVNIGLYGNFNRVLGLVRTPYVKLASADDFWAPEMLADAMEQMERDASLVLCHPRAVLVSQDGGELRRYDKPLHVLEDDPALRFKRVLNELALVNQLMGVMRIDAVRSVAPFTNNTDADVVFMAELSLYGKIMELPKYQYFRRFHEACSSWDRKSETHQVKAVFRAGTRRIYLPTWKHHWGLMRGVLRSPLRLGTKLELLAFLGRRAAWDRSALMSECRQMLWPAPRA
;
A
#
# COMPACT_ATOMS: atom_id res chain seq x y z
N MET A 1 -8.23 26.26 7.41
CA MET A 1 -7.01 25.77 8.09
C MET A 1 -5.93 25.59 7.04
N GLY A 2 -4.73 26.11 7.25
CA GLY A 2 -3.61 25.89 6.33
C GLY A 2 -3.10 24.45 6.45
N PRO A 3 -2.38 23.93 5.43
CA PRO A 3 -1.85 22.56 5.41
C PRO A 3 -0.91 22.21 6.58
N GLU A 4 -0.40 23.20 7.31
CA GLU A 4 0.50 23.00 8.46
C GLU A 4 -0.22 22.55 9.76
N GLN A 5 -1.54 22.61 9.82
CA GLN A 5 -2.34 22.24 11.00
C GLN A 5 -3.05 20.89 10.84
N ALA A 6 -3.10 20.31 9.64
CA ALA A 6 -3.80 19.07 9.40
C ALA A 6 -3.18 17.88 10.16
N ARG A 7 -4.03 16.99 10.68
CA ARG A 7 -3.60 15.77 11.40
C ARG A 7 -3.29 14.62 10.44
N VAL A 8 -3.98 14.55 9.30
CA VAL A 8 -3.87 13.44 8.35
C VAL A 8 -3.53 13.96 6.97
N THR A 9 -2.58 13.34 6.28
CA THR A 9 -2.43 13.45 4.83
C THR A 9 -3.10 12.26 4.17
N ILE A 10 -4.12 12.52 3.33
CA ILE A 10 -4.67 11.51 2.43
C ILE A 10 -3.88 11.60 1.13
N GLY A 11 -3.16 10.53 0.78
CA GLY A 11 -2.33 10.49 -0.42
C GLY A 11 -2.94 9.61 -1.51
N VAL A 12 -3.15 10.18 -2.70
CA VAL A 12 -3.75 9.52 -3.87
C VAL A 12 -2.72 9.47 -5.00
N PRO A 13 -1.90 8.41 -5.10
CA PRO A 13 -1.10 8.19 -6.29
C PRO A 13 -2.00 7.72 -7.44
N VAL A 14 -1.93 8.37 -8.60
CA VAL A 14 -2.78 8.05 -9.74
C VAL A 14 -1.98 8.00 -11.06
N TYR A 15 -2.37 7.08 -11.95
CA TYR A 15 -1.93 7.04 -13.34
C TYR A 15 -3.07 6.52 -14.21
N ASN A 16 -3.50 7.35 -15.19
CA ASN A 16 -4.61 7.06 -16.10
C ASN A 16 -5.89 6.62 -15.35
N GLY A 17 -6.31 7.45 -14.38
CA GLY A 17 -7.43 7.16 -13.50
C GLY A 17 -8.77 7.80 -13.91
N GLU A 18 -8.91 8.33 -15.14
CA GLU A 18 -10.08 9.13 -15.54
C GLU A 18 -11.42 8.47 -15.24
N ARG A 19 -11.46 7.14 -15.24
CA ARG A 19 -12.69 6.37 -15.10
C ARG A 19 -13.26 6.40 -13.67
N PHE A 20 -12.41 6.32 -12.64
CA PHE A 20 -12.84 6.10 -11.26
C PHE A 20 -12.42 7.21 -10.30
N LEU A 21 -11.43 8.02 -10.68
CA LEU A 21 -10.83 9.04 -9.82
C LEU A 21 -11.86 10.01 -9.23
N ALA A 22 -12.86 10.42 -9.98
CA ALA A 22 -13.88 11.35 -9.49
C ALA A 22 -14.63 10.74 -8.29
N GLN A 23 -15.11 9.50 -8.39
CA GLN A 23 -15.79 8.81 -7.29
C GLN A 23 -14.87 8.62 -6.08
N CYS A 24 -13.60 8.28 -6.31
CA CYS A 24 -12.58 8.19 -5.26
C CYS A 24 -12.48 9.52 -4.50
N LEU A 25 -12.26 10.63 -5.21
CA LEU A 25 -12.09 11.97 -4.62
C LEU A 25 -13.37 12.42 -3.89
N ASP A 26 -14.56 12.20 -4.47
CA ASP A 26 -15.84 12.52 -3.82
C ASP A 26 -15.97 11.79 -2.48
N SER A 27 -15.65 10.50 -2.42
CA SER A 27 -15.71 9.72 -1.18
C SER A 27 -14.71 10.17 -0.12
N LEU A 28 -13.52 10.63 -0.54
CA LEU A 28 -12.48 11.16 0.34
C LEU A 28 -12.85 12.57 0.86
N LEU A 29 -13.46 13.40 0.04
CA LEU A 29 -13.91 14.74 0.43
C LEU A 29 -15.19 14.69 1.29
N ALA A 30 -15.97 13.62 1.19
CA ALA A 30 -17.17 13.37 2.02
C ALA A 30 -16.83 12.85 3.43
N GLN A 31 -15.55 12.58 3.77
CA GLN A 31 -15.20 12.09 5.11
C GLN A 31 -15.68 13.03 6.22
N THR A 32 -16.25 12.48 7.30
CA THR A 32 -16.75 13.25 8.45
C THR A 32 -15.63 13.86 9.29
N TYR A 33 -14.48 13.21 9.37
CA TYR A 33 -13.25 13.79 9.94
C TYR A 33 -12.72 14.86 8.98
N ARG A 34 -12.56 16.10 9.44
CA ARG A 34 -12.26 17.25 8.56
C ARG A 34 -10.81 17.74 8.62
N ASP A 35 -10.03 17.29 9.60
CA ASP A 35 -8.67 17.77 9.85
C ASP A 35 -7.64 16.99 9.01
N TYR A 36 -7.75 17.12 7.68
CA TYR A 36 -6.86 16.48 6.70
C TYR A 36 -6.54 17.39 5.52
N VAL A 37 -5.43 17.07 4.86
CA VAL A 37 -5.06 17.53 3.52
C VAL A 37 -5.07 16.34 2.56
N LEU A 38 -5.54 16.55 1.33
CA LEU A 38 -5.58 15.53 0.29
C LEU A 38 -4.52 15.87 -0.78
N VAL A 39 -3.55 14.97 -0.96
CA VAL A 39 -2.44 15.13 -1.92
C VAL A 39 -2.63 14.15 -3.07
N ILE A 40 -2.88 14.65 -4.27
CA ILE A 40 -2.96 13.85 -5.49
C ILE A 40 -1.62 13.90 -6.20
N SER A 41 -1.00 12.74 -6.43
CA SER A 41 0.24 12.61 -7.20
C SER A 41 -0.04 11.91 -8.53
N ASP A 42 -0.19 12.71 -9.59
CA ASP A 42 -0.40 12.23 -10.96
C ASP A 42 0.93 11.78 -11.58
N ASN A 43 1.00 10.52 -11.94
CA ASN A 43 2.21 9.87 -12.47
C ASN A 43 2.41 10.09 -13.98
N ALA A 44 2.24 11.34 -14.46
CA ALA A 44 2.28 11.71 -15.88
C ALA A 44 1.18 11.03 -16.71
N SER A 45 -0.07 11.06 -16.24
CA SER A 45 -1.22 10.50 -16.95
C SER A 45 -1.40 11.11 -18.34
N THR A 46 -1.93 10.31 -19.28
CA THR A 46 -2.14 10.68 -20.68
C THR A 46 -3.62 10.77 -21.07
N ASP A 47 -4.52 10.47 -20.13
CA ASP A 47 -5.97 10.59 -20.24
C ASP A 47 -6.49 11.89 -19.57
N ARG A 48 -7.77 11.95 -19.24
CA ARG A 48 -8.38 13.15 -18.59
C ARG A 48 -8.08 13.29 -17.10
N THR A 49 -7.20 12.46 -16.51
CA THR A 49 -6.84 12.49 -15.08
C THR A 49 -6.42 13.89 -14.64
N GLN A 50 -5.54 14.58 -15.43
CA GLN A 50 -5.08 15.92 -15.11
C GLN A 50 -6.25 16.90 -14.95
N ALA A 51 -7.15 16.94 -15.93
CA ALA A 51 -8.29 17.86 -15.92
C ALA A 51 -9.21 17.62 -14.71
N ILE A 52 -9.40 16.34 -14.33
CA ILE A 52 -10.16 15.96 -13.12
C ILE A 52 -9.45 16.51 -11.87
N CYS A 53 -8.16 16.23 -11.69
CA CYS A 53 -7.39 16.68 -10.52
C CYS A 53 -7.41 18.20 -10.36
N GLU A 54 -7.17 18.95 -11.45
CA GLU A 54 -7.19 20.41 -11.44
C GLU A 54 -8.56 20.99 -11.05
N ARG A 55 -9.65 20.33 -11.48
CA ARG A 55 -11.02 20.72 -11.07
C ARG A 55 -11.20 20.60 -9.57
N TYR A 56 -10.80 19.46 -8.96
CA TYR A 56 -10.93 19.26 -7.52
C TYR A 56 -10.01 20.19 -6.73
N ALA A 57 -8.78 20.42 -7.18
CA ALA A 57 -7.84 21.34 -6.51
C ALA A 57 -8.31 22.80 -6.54
N ARG A 58 -9.06 23.21 -7.58
CA ARG A 58 -9.69 24.54 -7.62
C ARG A 58 -10.93 24.64 -6.73
N ALA A 59 -11.65 23.54 -6.54
CA ALA A 59 -12.93 23.52 -5.82
C ALA A 59 -12.75 23.39 -4.29
N ASP A 60 -11.71 22.75 -3.80
CA ASP A 60 -11.50 22.52 -2.36
C ASP A 60 -10.05 22.85 -1.96
N PRO A 61 -9.83 23.82 -1.05
CA PRO A 61 -8.47 24.24 -0.64
C PRO A 61 -7.67 23.17 0.10
N ARG A 62 -8.30 22.09 0.55
CA ARG A 62 -7.60 20.93 1.15
C ARG A 62 -6.92 20.05 0.10
N VAL A 63 -7.27 20.18 -1.18
CA VAL A 63 -6.75 19.36 -2.27
C VAL A 63 -5.51 19.99 -2.88
N GLN A 64 -4.40 19.26 -2.84
CA GLN A 64 -3.14 19.60 -3.47
C GLN A 64 -2.91 18.65 -4.65
N TYR A 65 -2.75 19.21 -5.85
CA TYR A 65 -2.45 18.45 -7.05
C TYR A 65 -1.00 18.65 -7.48
N LEU A 66 -0.31 17.53 -7.67
CA LEU A 66 1.09 17.49 -8.13
C LEU A 66 1.21 16.49 -9.28
N ARG A 67 1.90 16.87 -10.35
CA ARG A 67 2.15 16.02 -11.51
C ARG A 67 3.63 15.68 -11.64
N ASN A 68 3.92 14.42 -11.91
CA ASN A 68 5.27 13.96 -12.24
C ASN A 68 5.62 14.37 -13.70
N PRO A 69 6.86 14.74 -13.99
CA PRO A 69 7.27 15.01 -15.37
C PRO A 69 7.29 13.75 -16.25
N VAL A 70 7.45 12.59 -15.62
CA VAL A 70 7.44 11.27 -16.28
C VAL A 70 6.78 10.24 -15.36
N ASN A 71 6.28 9.13 -15.94
CA ASN A 71 5.81 8.00 -15.17
C ASN A 71 7.00 7.31 -14.47
N ILE A 72 7.00 7.31 -13.14
CA ILE A 72 8.05 6.74 -12.26
C ILE A 72 7.69 5.34 -11.73
N GLY A 73 6.62 4.74 -12.25
CA GLY A 73 6.07 3.46 -11.81
C GLY A 73 5.17 3.58 -10.59
N LEU A 74 4.42 2.50 -10.30
CA LEU A 74 3.45 2.45 -9.22
C LEU A 74 4.08 2.81 -7.87
N TYR A 75 5.06 2.03 -7.43
CA TYR A 75 5.68 2.22 -6.12
C TYR A 75 6.56 3.47 -6.04
N GLY A 76 7.13 3.93 -7.17
CA GLY A 76 7.78 5.25 -7.24
C GLY A 76 6.81 6.38 -6.88
N ASN A 77 5.56 6.30 -7.37
CA ASN A 77 4.54 7.29 -7.08
C ASN A 77 4.00 7.18 -5.62
N PHE A 78 3.87 5.98 -5.07
CA PHE A 78 3.58 5.79 -3.65
C PHE A 78 4.67 6.41 -2.76
N ASN A 79 5.94 6.14 -3.05
CA ASN A 79 7.07 6.73 -2.31
C ASN A 79 7.09 8.25 -2.41
N ARG A 80 6.74 8.81 -3.58
CA ARG A 80 6.62 10.26 -3.74
C ARG A 80 5.55 10.84 -2.82
N VAL A 81 4.37 10.22 -2.78
CA VAL A 81 3.29 10.63 -1.87
C VAL A 81 3.77 10.59 -0.42
N LEU A 82 4.37 9.48 0.02
CA LEU A 82 4.89 9.34 1.38
C LEU A 82 5.95 10.38 1.71
N GLY A 83 6.80 10.75 0.76
CA GLY A 83 7.82 11.81 0.91
C GLY A 83 7.24 13.22 1.10
N LEU A 84 6.00 13.45 0.67
CA LEU A 84 5.29 14.73 0.79
C LEU A 84 4.54 14.87 2.13
N VAL A 85 4.36 13.79 2.89
CA VAL A 85 3.61 13.82 4.15
C VAL A 85 4.32 14.66 5.20
N ARG A 86 3.60 15.63 5.79
CA ARG A 86 4.08 16.48 6.90
C ARG A 86 3.25 16.32 8.16
N THR A 87 2.14 15.58 8.09
CA THR A 87 1.19 15.34 9.17
C THR A 87 1.59 14.13 10.02
N PRO A 88 1.09 13.99 11.26
CA PRO A 88 1.37 12.84 12.12
C PRO A 88 0.85 11.51 11.57
N TYR A 89 -0.18 11.55 10.74
CA TYR A 89 -0.82 10.36 10.16
C TYR A 89 -0.89 10.48 8.65
N VAL A 90 -0.85 9.32 7.97
CA VAL A 90 -1.05 9.20 6.53
C VAL A 90 -2.09 8.12 6.23
N LYS A 91 -2.95 8.39 5.27
CA LYS A 91 -3.84 7.43 4.63
C LYS A 91 -3.50 7.37 3.15
N LEU A 92 -3.11 6.20 2.67
CA LEU A 92 -3.00 5.97 1.22
C LEU A 92 -4.37 5.62 0.64
N ALA A 93 -4.63 6.05 -0.58
CA ALA A 93 -5.87 5.76 -1.28
C ALA A 93 -5.58 5.39 -2.73
N SER A 94 -6.08 4.22 -3.17
CA SER A 94 -6.08 3.86 -4.58
C SER A 94 -7.11 4.71 -5.35
N ALA A 95 -6.74 5.21 -6.51
CA ALA A 95 -7.60 6.07 -7.33
C ALA A 95 -8.83 5.35 -7.92
N ASP A 96 -8.86 4.01 -7.82
CA ASP A 96 -9.95 3.17 -8.33
C ASP A 96 -11.03 2.87 -7.29
N ASP A 97 -10.71 3.10 -6.00
CA ASP A 97 -11.49 2.66 -4.85
C ASP A 97 -12.28 3.82 -4.22
N PHE A 98 -13.16 3.49 -3.26
CA PHE A 98 -13.90 4.51 -2.50
C PHE A 98 -14.16 4.07 -1.05
N TRP A 99 -14.59 5.02 -0.20
CA TRP A 99 -14.73 4.81 1.25
C TRP A 99 -16.04 5.34 1.78
N ALA A 100 -16.55 4.71 2.87
CA ALA A 100 -17.66 5.25 3.64
C ALA A 100 -17.26 6.55 4.35
N PRO A 101 -18.19 7.49 4.58
CA PRO A 101 -17.91 8.82 5.13
C PRO A 101 -17.27 8.80 6.52
N GLU A 102 -17.55 7.79 7.34
CA GLU A 102 -17.10 7.71 8.74
C GLU A 102 -15.73 7.04 8.89
N MET A 103 -15.16 6.46 7.82
CA MET A 103 -13.98 5.61 7.91
C MET A 103 -12.77 6.31 8.54
N LEU A 104 -12.53 7.57 8.13
CA LEU A 104 -11.40 8.33 8.65
C LEU A 104 -11.59 8.69 10.12
N ALA A 105 -12.81 9.06 10.53
CA ALA A 105 -13.13 9.37 11.91
C ALA A 105 -12.98 8.16 12.83
N ASP A 106 -13.54 7.01 12.43
CA ASP A 106 -13.43 5.76 13.20
C ASP A 106 -11.97 5.32 13.35
N ALA A 107 -11.17 5.42 12.29
CA ALA A 107 -9.76 5.05 12.35
C ALA A 107 -8.94 6.01 13.21
N MET A 108 -9.16 7.31 13.09
CA MET A 108 -8.45 8.32 13.88
C MET A 108 -8.77 8.21 15.37
N GLU A 109 -10.01 7.93 15.74
CA GLU A 109 -10.39 7.69 17.13
C GLU A 109 -9.54 6.58 17.78
N GLN A 110 -9.32 5.47 17.07
CA GLN A 110 -8.50 4.38 17.58
C GLN A 110 -7.01 4.73 17.61
N MET A 111 -6.51 5.35 16.53
CA MET A 111 -5.10 5.75 16.42
C MET A 111 -4.69 6.79 17.49
N GLU A 112 -5.61 7.64 17.93
CA GLU A 112 -5.35 8.64 18.98
C GLU A 112 -5.47 8.05 20.38
N ARG A 113 -6.33 7.04 20.58
CA ARG A 113 -6.49 6.33 21.87
C ARG A 113 -5.32 5.41 22.20
N ASP A 114 -4.74 4.75 21.20
CA ASP A 114 -3.69 3.75 21.40
C ASP A 114 -2.43 4.12 20.59
N ALA A 115 -1.40 4.61 21.32
CA ALA A 115 -0.12 4.96 20.74
C ALA A 115 0.68 3.75 20.21
N SER A 116 0.33 2.53 20.62
CA SER A 116 0.96 1.30 20.11
C SER A 116 0.48 0.90 18.74
N LEU A 117 -0.63 1.49 18.23
CA LEU A 117 -1.11 1.28 16.88
C LEU A 117 -0.25 2.01 15.86
N VAL A 118 0.24 1.29 14.87
CA VAL A 118 0.92 1.86 13.69
C VAL A 118 0.02 1.90 12.47
N LEU A 119 -1.04 1.11 12.47
CA LEU A 119 -2.03 1.04 11.39
C LEU A 119 -3.41 0.70 11.96
N CYS A 120 -4.43 1.44 11.51
CA CYS A 120 -5.84 1.13 11.73
C CYS A 120 -6.57 1.12 10.37
N HIS A 121 -7.29 0.04 10.06
CA HIS A 121 -7.95 -0.13 8.78
C HIS A 121 -9.36 -0.71 8.93
N PRO A 122 -10.31 -0.37 8.03
CA PRO A 122 -11.64 -0.96 8.00
C PRO A 122 -11.63 -2.33 7.31
N ARG A 123 -12.73 -3.06 7.46
CA ARG A 123 -13.05 -4.20 6.59
C ARG A 123 -13.37 -3.73 5.18
N ALA A 124 -13.07 -4.62 4.21
CA ALA A 124 -13.26 -4.31 2.80
C ALA A 124 -14.46 -5.05 2.20
N VAL A 125 -15.16 -4.36 1.30
CA VAL A 125 -16.10 -4.93 0.34
C VAL A 125 -15.43 -4.95 -1.02
N LEU A 126 -15.45 -6.07 -1.70
CA LEU A 126 -15.01 -6.17 -3.09
C LEU A 126 -16.18 -5.79 -3.99
N VAL A 127 -15.97 -4.81 -4.87
CA VAL A 127 -17.02 -4.30 -5.76
C VAL A 127 -16.63 -4.47 -7.23
N SER A 128 -17.64 -4.57 -8.10
CA SER A 128 -17.45 -4.59 -9.55
C SER A 128 -16.98 -3.23 -10.07
N GLN A 129 -16.63 -3.18 -11.35
CA GLN A 129 -16.28 -1.91 -12.01
C GLN A 129 -17.39 -0.84 -11.91
N ASP A 130 -18.65 -1.25 -11.78
CA ASP A 130 -19.82 -0.35 -11.69
C ASP A 130 -20.17 -0.02 -10.23
N GLY A 131 -19.42 -0.54 -9.26
CA GLY A 131 -19.60 -0.29 -7.82
C GLY A 131 -20.57 -1.23 -7.13
N GLY A 132 -21.15 -2.22 -7.82
CA GLY A 132 -22.00 -3.25 -7.22
C GLY A 132 -21.18 -4.18 -6.32
N GLU A 133 -21.73 -4.55 -5.15
CA GLU A 133 -21.08 -5.49 -4.22
C GLU A 133 -20.92 -6.86 -4.87
N LEU A 134 -19.67 -7.35 -4.94
CA LEU A 134 -19.34 -8.72 -5.35
C LEU A 134 -19.32 -9.66 -4.15
N ARG A 135 -18.59 -9.27 -3.10
CA ARG A 135 -18.53 -9.99 -1.84
C ARG A 135 -17.88 -9.15 -0.74
N ARG A 136 -18.19 -9.44 0.50
CA ARG A 136 -17.44 -8.98 1.66
C ARG A 136 -16.13 -9.75 1.79
N TYR A 137 -15.05 -9.04 2.08
CA TYR A 137 -13.75 -9.68 2.29
C TYR A 137 -13.67 -10.19 3.73
N ASP A 138 -13.52 -11.51 3.88
CA ASP A 138 -13.65 -12.23 5.14
C ASP A 138 -12.32 -12.72 5.75
N LYS A 139 -11.19 -12.24 5.24
CA LYS A 139 -9.87 -12.53 5.80
C LYS A 139 -9.37 -11.34 6.62
N PRO A 140 -9.67 -11.30 7.92
CA PRO A 140 -9.26 -10.21 8.80
C PRO A 140 -7.74 -10.22 8.98
N LEU A 141 -7.19 -9.03 9.23
CA LEU A 141 -5.83 -8.89 9.73
C LEU A 141 -5.88 -7.97 10.97
N HIS A 142 -6.04 -8.57 12.13
CA HIS A 142 -6.12 -7.89 13.42
C HIS A 142 -5.00 -8.42 14.32
N VAL A 143 -3.90 -7.64 14.40
CA VAL A 143 -2.62 -8.10 14.96
C VAL A 143 -2.23 -7.16 16.10
N LEU A 144 -2.65 -7.52 17.33
CA LEU A 144 -2.54 -6.69 18.53
C LEU A 144 -1.55 -7.25 19.56
N GLU A 145 -0.81 -8.29 19.24
CA GLU A 145 0.18 -8.89 20.12
C GLU A 145 1.26 -7.87 20.51
N ASP A 146 1.72 -7.94 21.76
CA ASP A 146 2.83 -7.12 22.24
C ASP A 146 4.17 -7.58 21.65
N ASP A 147 4.31 -8.87 21.36
CA ASP A 147 5.50 -9.45 20.76
C ASP A 147 5.61 -9.10 19.25
N PRO A 148 6.61 -8.30 18.84
CA PRO A 148 6.82 -7.92 17.45
C PRO A 148 7.15 -9.12 16.53
N ALA A 149 7.77 -10.18 17.07
CA ALA A 149 8.07 -11.37 16.28
C ALA A 149 6.78 -12.12 15.91
N LEU A 150 5.85 -12.20 16.86
CA LEU A 150 4.54 -12.82 16.60
C LEU A 150 3.74 -11.99 15.59
N ARG A 151 3.70 -10.65 15.74
CA ARG A 151 3.03 -9.78 14.75
C ARG A 151 3.56 -9.98 13.35
N PHE A 152 4.89 -9.96 13.18
CA PHE A 152 5.54 -10.14 11.88
C PHE A 152 5.18 -11.49 11.23
N LYS A 153 5.24 -12.58 12.01
CA LYS A 153 4.88 -13.93 11.54
C LYS A 153 3.42 -14.02 11.14
N ARG A 154 2.51 -13.43 11.94
CA ARG A 154 1.08 -13.40 11.65
C ARG A 154 0.79 -12.63 10.36
N VAL A 155 1.37 -11.44 10.18
CA VAL A 155 1.22 -10.69 8.93
C VAL A 155 1.64 -11.54 7.73
N LEU A 156 2.80 -12.19 7.77
CA LEU A 156 3.27 -13.02 6.65
C LEU A 156 2.44 -14.29 6.40
N ASN A 157 1.75 -14.80 7.40
CA ASN A 157 0.93 -16.01 7.26
C ASN A 157 -0.54 -15.73 6.91
N GLU A 158 -1.09 -14.59 7.37
CA GLU A 158 -2.52 -14.27 7.28
C GLU A 158 -2.83 -13.25 6.17
N LEU A 159 -1.84 -12.42 5.77
CA LEU A 159 -2.04 -11.39 4.74
C LEU A 159 -2.30 -12.06 3.37
N ALA A 160 -3.46 -11.78 2.77
CA ALA A 160 -3.82 -12.28 1.45
C ALA A 160 -3.97 -11.15 0.41
N LEU A 161 -5.01 -10.31 0.52
CA LEU A 161 -5.08 -9.05 -0.21
C LEU A 161 -4.59 -7.94 0.71
N VAL A 162 -3.75 -7.03 0.20
CA VAL A 162 -3.15 -5.95 1.00
C VAL A 162 -4.12 -4.76 1.13
N ASN A 163 -5.37 -5.04 1.54
CA ASN A 163 -6.42 -4.05 1.77
C ASN A 163 -6.05 -3.07 2.89
N GLN A 164 -5.29 -3.56 3.86
CA GLN A 164 -4.90 -2.86 5.07
C GLN A 164 -4.06 -1.62 4.79
N LEU A 165 -3.28 -1.64 3.70
CA LEU A 165 -2.47 -0.50 3.26
C LEU A 165 -3.30 0.78 3.01
N MET A 166 -4.62 0.61 2.75
CA MET A 166 -5.57 1.71 2.54
C MET A 166 -6.18 2.24 3.85
N GLY A 167 -5.69 1.82 5.01
CA GLY A 167 -6.02 2.36 6.33
C GLY A 167 -5.25 3.64 6.67
N VAL A 168 -5.32 4.04 7.94
CA VAL A 168 -4.59 5.17 8.52
C VAL A 168 -3.34 4.67 9.21
N MET A 169 -2.19 5.22 8.88
CA MET A 169 -0.88 4.83 9.43
C MET A 169 -0.23 5.97 10.19
N ARG A 170 0.52 5.63 11.23
CA ARG A 170 1.37 6.58 11.96
C ARG A 170 2.63 6.87 11.14
N ILE A 171 2.89 8.14 10.84
CA ILE A 171 3.96 8.54 9.91
C ILE A 171 5.36 8.17 10.40
N ASP A 172 5.61 8.20 11.71
CA ASP A 172 6.94 7.85 12.26
C ASP A 172 7.25 6.35 12.06
N ALA A 173 6.23 5.49 12.19
CA ALA A 173 6.38 4.08 11.87
C ALA A 173 6.62 3.87 10.35
N VAL A 174 5.88 4.57 9.49
CA VAL A 174 6.06 4.53 8.02
C VAL A 174 7.46 4.99 7.62
N ARG A 175 7.99 6.05 8.22
CA ARG A 175 9.36 6.54 7.97
C ARG A 175 10.45 5.58 8.43
N SER A 176 10.13 4.70 9.38
CA SER A 176 11.05 3.68 9.88
C SER A 176 11.13 2.47 8.94
N VAL A 177 10.12 2.26 8.10
CA VAL A 177 10.05 1.18 7.11
C VAL A 177 10.82 1.55 5.84
N ALA A 178 11.37 0.56 5.14
CA ALA A 178 12.00 0.78 3.83
C ALA A 178 10.97 1.32 2.82
N PRO A 179 11.36 2.25 1.95
CA PRO A 179 10.53 2.66 0.82
C PRO A 179 10.10 1.45 -0.02
N PHE A 180 8.92 1.53 -0.62
CA PHE A 180 8.47 0.51 -1.57
C PHE A 180 9.53 0.30 -2.66
N THR A 181 9.86 -0.95 -2.92
CA THR A 181 10.77 -1.32 -4.00
C THR A 181 9.97 -1.70 -5.25
N ASN A 182 10.60 -1.64 -6.42
CA ASN A 182 9.98 -2.13 -7.66
C ASN A 182 9.95 -3.66 -7.65
N ASN A 183 9.00 -4.22 -6.91
CA ASN A 183 8.72 -5.65 -6.81
C ASN A 183 7.22 -5.85 -6.65
N THR A 184 6.67 -6.93 -7.17
CA THR A 184 5.23 -7.22 -7.12
C THR A 184 4.69 -7.39 -5.69
N ASP A 185 5.53 -7.83 -4.76
CA ASP A 185 5.19 -8.04 -3.34
C ASP A 185 5.73 -6.95 -2.41
N ALA A 186 6.02 -5.75 -2.95
CA ALA A 186 6.57 -4.66 -2.14
C ALA A 186 5.62 -4.21 -1.03
N ASP A 187 4.31 -4.29 -1.26
CA ASP A 187 3.27 -4.01 -0.27
C ASP A 187 3.23 -5.04 0.86
N VAL A 188 3.45 -6.34 0.55
CA VAL A 188 3.56 -7.40 1.58
C VAL A 188 4.79 -7.19 2.45
N VAL A 189 5.94 -6.88 1.85
CA VAL A 189 7.18 -6.57 2.57
C VAL A 189 7.00 -5.35 3.46
N PHE A 190 6.38 -4.29 2.94
CA PHE A 190 6.06 -3.08 3.69
C PHE A 190 5.19 -3.37 4.91
N MET A 191 4.10 -4.12 4.74
CA MET A 191 3.18 -4.49 5.83
C MET A 191 3.85 -5.34 6.90
N ALA A 192 4.67 -6.31 6.48
CA ALA A 192 5.44 -7.13 7.41
C ALA A 192 6.46 -6.30 8.21
N GLU A 193 7.20 -5.41 7.55
CA GLU A 193 8.15 -4.52 8.23
C GLU A 193 7.43 -3.55 9.17
N LEU A 194 6.29 -2.97 8.77
CA LEU A 194 5.50 -2.05 9.59
C LEU A 194 5.04 -2.71 10.90
N SER A 195 4.66 -4.00 10.88
CA SER A 195 4.22 -4.75 12.06
C SER A 195 5.31 -4.91 13.13
N LEU A 196 6.59 -4.72 12.78
CA LEU A 196 7.70 -4.73 13.74
C LEU A 196 7.69 -3.49 14.65
N TYR A 197 7.09 -2.40 14.20
CA TYR A 197 7.08 -1.10 14.89
C TYR A 197 5.82 -0.87 15.73
N GLY A 198 4.76 -1.66 15.57
CA GLY A 198 3.55 -1.55 16.37
C GLY A 198 2.43 -2.48 15.92
N LYS A 199 1.28 -2.28 16.54
CA LYS A 199 0.07 -3.08 16.36
C LYS A 199 -0.71 -2.65 15.12
N ILE A 200 -1.45 -3.60 14.52
CA ILE A 200 -2.34 -3.38 13.38
C ILE A 200 -3.76 -3.72 13.81
N MET A 201 -4.66 -2.74 13.77
CA MET A 201 -6.05 -2.89 14.18
C MET A 201 -6.99 -2.94 12.98
N GLU A 202 -7.88 -3.91 12.94
CA GLU A 202 -9.01 -3.94 12.02
C GLU A 202 -10.27 -3.39 12.73
N LEU A 203 -10.90 -2.39 12.14
CA LEU A 203 -12.23 -1.92 12.54
C LEU A 203 -13.30 -2.94 12.13
N PRO A 204 -14.36 -3.15 12.95
CA PRO A 204 -15.39 -4.15 12.65
C PRO A 204 -16.38 -3.74 11.55
N LYS A 205 -16.19 -2.58 10.93
CA LYS A 205 -17.08 -1.98 9.94
C LYS A 205 -16.55 -2.15 8.51
N TYR A 206 -17.45 -2.42 7.55
CA TYR A 206 -17.16 -2.47 6.12
C TYR A 206 -17.22 -1.04 5.53
N GLN A 207 -16.08 -0.38 5.45
CA GLN A 207 -15.99 1.04 5.07
C GLN A 207 -14.97 1.29 3.96
N TYR A 208 -14.35 0.24 3.42
CA TYR A 208 -13.46 0.30 2.26
C TYR A 208 -14.06 -0.54 1.13
N PHE A 209 -14.29 0.09 -0.02
CA PHE A 209 -14.87 -0.52 -1.21
C PHE A 209 -13.79 -0.65 -2.26
N ARG A 210 -13.21 -1.85 -2.37
CA ARG A 210 -12.14 -2.16 -3.31
C ARG A 210 -12.72 -2.61 -4.64
N ARG A 211 -12.39 -1.88 -5.69
CA ARG A 211 -12.87 -2.16 -7.04
C ARG A 211 -12.04 -3.21 -7.74
N PHE A 212 -12.74 -4.12 -8.44
CA PHE A 212 -12.15 -5.12 -9.33
C PHE A 212 -12.52 -4.81 -10.78
N HIS A 213 -11.50 -4.60 -11.61
CA HIS A 213 -11.61 -4.37 -13.05
C HIS A 213 -10.34 -4.83 -13.76
N GLU A 214 -10.39 -5.01 -15.09
CA GLU A 214 -9.30 -5.58 -15.87
C GLU A 214 -7.96 -4.85 -15.77
N ALA A 215 -7.97 -3.56 -15.53
CA ALA A 215 -6.75 -2.76 -15.39
C ALA A 215 -6.18 -2.74 -13.96
N CYS A 216 -6.88 -3.29 -12.94
CA CYS A 216 -6.36 -3.29 -11.58
C CYS A 216 -5.25 -4.33 -11.40
N SER A 217 -4.25 -4.02 -10.57
CA SER A 217 -3.09 -4.89 -10.32
C SER A 217 -3.45 -6.28 -9.77
N SER A 218 -4.64 -6.42 -9.19
CA SER A 218 -5.12 -7.67 -8.57
C SER A 218 -6.02 -8.50 -9.47
N TRP A 219 -6.35 -8.05 -10.69
CA TRP A 219 -7.28 -8.73 -11.59
C TRP A 219 -6.82 -10.13 -11.98
N ASP A 220 -5.58 -10.24 -12.42
CA ASP A 220 -4.97 -11.52 -12.76
C ASP A 220 -3.66 -11.73 -12.00
N ARG A 221 -3.77 -12.19 -10.76
CA ARG A 221 -2.61 -12.47 -9.89
C ARG A 221 -1.75 -13.64 -10.38
N LYS A 222 -2.25 -14.45 -11.31
CA LYS A 222 -1.49 -15.58 -11.89
C LYS A 222 -0.67 -15.15 -13.12
N SER A 223 -1.04 -14.02 -13.76
CA SER A 223 -0.30 -13.48 -14.88
C SER A 223 0.87 -12.62 -14.45
N GLU A 224 2.08 -13.16 -14.52
CA GLU A 224 3.31 -12.41 -14.31
C GLU A 224 3.39 -11.17 -15.20
N THR A 225 3.00 -11.29 -16.46
CA THR A 225 2.99 -10.18 -17.43
C THR A 225 2.08 -9.04 -16.99
N HIS A 226 0.89 -9.35 -16.45
CA HIS A 226 -0.04 -8.33 -15.94
C HIS A 226 0.53 -7.61 -14.72
N GLN A 227 1.06 -8.34 -13.75
CA GLN A 227 1.66 -7.79 -12.54
C GLN A 227 2.89 -6.92 -12.85
N VAL A 228 3.76 -7.39 -13.75
CA VAL A 228 4.94 -6.63 -14.19
C VAL A 228 4.54 -5.32 -14.88
N LYS A 229 3.53 -5.34 -15.77
CA LYS A 229 3.03 -4.10 -16.42
C LYS A 229 2.45 -3.10 -15.41
N ALA A 230 1.75 -3.58 -14.38
CA ALA A 230 1.17 -2.72 -13.35
C ALA A 230 2.23 -2.02 -12.48
N VAL A 231 3.32 -2.72 -12.15
CA VAL A 231 4.35 -2.25 -11.20
C VAL A 231 5.46 -1.47 -11.90
N PHE A 232 5.88 -1.91 -13.10
CA PHE A 232 7.05 -1.37 -13.77
C PHE A 232 6.68 -0.36 -14.86
N ARG A 233 7.56 0.63 -15.03
CA ARG A 233 7.51 1.53 -16.18
C ARG A 233 7.71 0.76 -17.49
N ALA A 234 6.91 1.05 -18.52
CA ALA A 234 7.09 0.50 -19.84
C ALA A 234 8.53 0.75 -20.38
N GLY A 235 9.16 -0.28 -20.96
CA GLY A 235 10.49 -0.19 -21.55
C GLY A 235 11.68 -0.39 -20.60
N THR A 236 11.48 -0.60 -19.30
CA THR A 236 12.58 -0.94 -18.39
C THR A 236 12.96 -2.41 -18.51
N ARG A 237 14.09 -2.69 -19.16
CA ARG A 237 14.73 -4.02 -19.14
C ARG A 237 15.41 -4.22 -17.79
N ARG A 238 14.83 -4.99 -16.89
CA ARG A 238 15.50 -5.38 -15.64
C ARG A 238 15.38 -6.89 -15.47
N ILE A 239 16.43 -7.48 -14.91
CA ILE A 239 16.38 -8.84 -14.40
C ILE A 239 15.31 -8.85 -13.31
N TYR A 240 14.26 -9.64 -13.52
CA TYR A 240 13.13 -9.74 -12.61
C TYR A 240 13.34 -10.94 -11.70
N LEU A 241 13.63 -10.68 -10.43
CA LEU A 241 13.88 -11.66 -9.38
C LEU A 241 12.90 -11.41 -8.21
N PRO A 242 11.59 -11.65 -8.41
CA PRO A 242 10.58 -11.28 -7.41
C PRO A 242 10.78 -12.01 -6.09
N THR A 243 11.04 -13.33 -6.12
CA THR A 243 11.20 -14.14 -4.92
C THR A 243 12.46 -13.74 -4.14
N TRP A 244 13.59 -13.51 -4.80
CA TRP A 244 14.81 -13.01 -4.16
C TRP A 244 14.61 -11.63 -3.54
N LYS A 245 13.96 -10.71 -4.25
CA LYS A 245 13.69 -9.36 -3.73
C LYS A 245 12.73 -9.40 -2.55
N HIS A 246 11.72 -10.27 -2.58
CA HIS A 246 10.79 -10.47 -1.47
C HIS A 246 11.56 -10.91 -0.21
N HIS A 247 12.29 -12.02 -0.26
CA HIS A 247 13.03 -12.53 0.89
C HIS A 247 14.11 -11.54 1.38
N TRP A 248 14.83 -10.91 0.44
CA TRP A 248 15.82 -9.90 0.80
C TRP A 248 15.19 -8.67 1.48
N GLY A 249 14.04 -8.20 0.99
CA GLY A 249 13.29 -7.11 1.61
C GLY A 249 12.90 -7.43 3.05
N LEU A 250 12.33 -8.61 3.30
CA LEU A 250 11.95 -9.07 4.64
C LEU A 250 13.16 -9.18 5.58
N MET A 251 14.25 -9.80 5.13
CA MET A 251 15.49 -9.93 5.93
C MET A 251 16.07 -8.55 6.27
N ARG A 252 16.12 -7.64 5.29
CA ARG A 252 16.61 -6.27 5.49
C ARG A 252 15.74 -5.51 6.50
N GLY A 253 14.41 -5.66 6.44
CA GLY A 253 13.48 -5.06 7.40
C GLY A 253 13.74 -5.54 8.82
N VAL A 254 13.90 -6.85 9.03
CA VAL A 254 14.26 -7.42 10.34
C VAL A 254 15.59 -6.88 10.84
N LEU A 255 16.62 -6.83 10.00
CA LEU A 255 17.96 -6.35 10.40
C LEU A 255 17.97 -4.87 10.79
N ARG A 256 17.19 -4.02 10.09
CA ARG A 256 17.08 -2.58 10.36
C ARG A 256 16.22 -2.26 11.58
N SER A 257 15.28 -3.14 11.93
CA SER A 257 14.35 -2.91 13.04
C SER A 257 15.07 -2.69 14.38
N PRO A 258 14.47 -1.97 15.35
CA PRO A 258 15.06 -1.71 16.66
C PRO A 258 14.95 -2.90 17.63
N LEU A 259 14.71 -4.10 17.11
CA LEU A 259 14.51 -5.31 17.91
C LEU A 259 15.81 -5.80 18.56
N ARG A 260 15.70 -6.52 19.69
CA ARG A 260 16.81 -7.20 20.34
C ARG A 260 17.39 -8.29 19.44
N LEU A 261 18.69 -8.56 19.56
CA LEU A 261 19.40 -9.52 18.72
C LEU A 261 18.74 -10.92 18.71
N GLY A 262 18.30 -11.40 19.87
CA GLY A 262 17.62 -12.70 19.98
C GLY A 262 16.34 -12.78 19.10
N THR A 263 15.51 -11.75 19.14
CA THR A 263 14.30 -11.64 18.32
C THR A 263 14.65 -11.56 16.83
N LYS A 264 15.71 -10.82 16.46
CA LYS A 264 16.18 -10.78 15.06
C LYS A 264 16.62 -12.15 14.57
N LEU A 265 17.40 -12.89 15.38
CA LEU A 265 17.85 -14.25 15.04
C LEU A 265 16.66 -15.21 14.88
N GLU A 266 15.67 -15.13 15.74
CA GLU A 266 14.42 -15.91 15.64
C GLU A 266 13.71 -15.64 14.31
N LEU A 267 13.53 -14.35 13.96
CA LEU A 267 12.88 -13.95 12.71
C LEU A 267 13.68 -14.34 11.47
N LEU A 268 15.02 -14.21 11.51
CA LEU A 268 15.88 -14.65 10.41
C LEU A 268 15.80 -16.17 10.21
N ALA A 269 15.74 -16.96 11.30
CA ALA A 269 15.54 -18.40 11.21
C ALA A 269 14.17 -18.76 10.64
N PHE A 270 13.12 -18.02 11.01
CA PHE A 270 11.79 -18.16 10.41
C PHE A 270 11.79 -17.85 8.91
N LEU A 271 12.43 -16.76 8.49
CA LEU A 271 12.55 -16.39 7.07
C LEU A 271 13.39 -17.40 6.29
N GLY A 272 14.46 -17.96 6.88
CA GLY A 272 15.27 -19.02 6.28
C GLY A 272 14.42 -20.27 5.97
N ARG A 273 13.52 -20.68 6.88
CA ARG A 273 12.59 -21.78 6.60
C ARG A 273 11.61 -21.47 5.46
N ARG A 274 11.08 -20.23 5.38
CA ARG A 274 10.23 -19.80 4.27
C ARG A 274 11.00 -19.82 2.94
N ALA A 275 12.21 -19.30 2.92
CA ALA A 275 13.06 -19.34 1.72
C ALA A 275 13.35 -20.78 1.26
N ALA A 276 13.52 -21.72 2.21
CA ALA A 276 13.67 -23.13 1.89
C ALA A 276 12.42 -23.74 1.23
N TRP A 277 11.22 -23.28 1.58
CA TRP A 277 9.99 -23.69 0.87
C TRP A 277 9.92 -23.12 -0.55
N ASP A 278 10.40 -21.90 -0.75
CA ASP A 278 10.43 -21.22 -2.05
C ASP A 278 11.69 -21.55 -2.88
N ARG A 279 12.51 -22.56 -2.46
CA ARG A 279 13.79 -22.89 -3.11
C ARG A 279 13.68 -23.16 -4.60
N SER A 280 12.58 -23.76 -5.06
CA SER A 280 12.37 -24.04 -6.48
C SER A 280 12.22 -22.75 -7.30
N ALA A 281 11.48 -21.77 -6.80
CA ALA A 281 11.32 -20.46 -7.41
C ALA A 281 12.65 -19.68 -7.38
N LEU A 282 13.34 -19.65 -6.24
CA LEU A 282 14.65 -19.02 -6.09
C LEU A 282 15.68 -19.58 -7.07
N MET A 283 15.73 -20.93 -7.23
CA MET A 283 16.63 -21.59 -8.19
C MET A 283 16.24 -21.32 -9.64
N SER A 284 14.93 -21.28 -9.94
CA SER A 284 14.42 -20.95 -11.28
C SER A 284 14.84 -19.53 -11.68
N GLU A 285 14.67 -18.55 -10.78
CA GLU A 285 15.09 -17.17 -11.02
C GLU A 285 16.62 -17.07 -11.26
N CYS A 286 17.45 -17.80 -10.49
CA CYS A 286 18.89 -17.87 -10.71
C CYS A 286 19.25 -18.47 -12.09
N ARG A 287 18.55 -19.54 -12.51
CA ARG A 287 18.76 -20.14 -13.83
C ARG A 287 18.42 -19.17 -14.95
N GLN A 288 17.30 -18.44 -14.84
CA GLN A 288 16.90 -17.42 -15.84
C GLN A 288 17.95 -16.29 -15.93
N MET A 289 18.59 -15.94 -14.82
CA MET A 289 19.66 -14.95 -14.79
C MET A 289 20.93 -15.45 -15.52
N LEU A 290 21.31 -16.72 -15.30
CA LEU A 290 22.52 -17.32 -15.88
C LEU A 290 22.30 -17.78 -17.32
N TRP A 291 21.07 -18.15 -17.69
CA TRP A 291 20.71 -18.67 -19.01
C TRP A 291 19.44 -17.99 -19.50
N PRO A 292 19.52 -16.72 -19.93
CA PRO A 292 18.36 -16.02 -20.48
C PRO A 292 17.86 -16.77 -21.73
N ALA A 293 16.55 -17.02 -21.78
CA ALA A 293 15.92 -17.64 -22.94
C ALA A 293 16.27 -16.86 -24.22
N PRO A 294 16.53 -17.55 -25.36
CA PRO A 294 16.76 -16.88 -26.63
C PRO A 294 15.57 -15.98 -26.94
N ARG A 295 15.86 -14.78 -27.41
CA ARG A 295 14.87 -13.76 -27.76
C ARG A 295 14.01 -14.27 -28.92
N ALA A 296 12.68 -14.38 -28.73
CA ALA A 296 11.73 -14.48 -29.82
C ALA A 296 11.52 -13.11 -30.49
#